data_aa823d1b3c89872424ef76d88f730fe3
#
_entry.id   aa823d1b3c89872424ef76d88f730fe3
#
_cell.length_a   1.000
_cell.length_b   1.000
_cell.length_c   1.000
_cell.angle_alpha   90.00
_cell.angle_beta   90.00
_cell.angle_gamma   90.00
#
_symmetry.space_group_name_H-M   'P 1'
#
loop_
_entity.id
_entity.type
_entity.pdbx_description
1 polymer ?
#
loop_
_entity_poly.entity_id
_entity_poly.type
_entity_poly.pdbx_seq_one_letter_code
_entity_poly.pdbx_strand_id
1 'polypeptide(L)'
;MKKLLLIITIAIFGIVSWGESKTETKKDEKKLIVGTNGVFSPFEYVENGELVGFDIDLIKQIGKNLGYEIEMKSQPFDALIPSLKAGKLDAIISGITVTEARKRLVDFTDEYFNSTQVYLRKKGNIAVNSKESLSGKKVGVQLGTIQEFEANKIKNVNVITNDATVNLILDLKNGKTDAVILENIVAMEFMKKNPDIEIFYEEKLPYGMAIAFDKGKHSELIKKINEELKKLQENGQYSELMRKYGLEMKKN
;
A
#
# COMPACT_ATOMS: atom_id res chain seq x y z
N MET A 1 59.40 -11.20 -78.40
CA MET A 1 58.77 -10.20 -77.54
C MET A 1 57.83 -10.91 -76.59
N LYS A 2 58.31 -11.27 -75.37
CA LYS A 2 57.51 -11.91 -74.33
C LYS A 2 57.41 -10.94 -73.13
N LYS A 3 56.20 -10.47 -72.88
CA LYS A 3 55.92 -9.61 -71.71
C LYS A 3 55.78 -10.49 -70.48
N LEU A 4 56.63 -10.24 -69.49
CA LEU A 4 56.62 -10.90 -68.17
C LEU A 4 55.64 -10.11 -67.28
N LEU A 5 54.54 -10.75 -66.87
CA LEU A 5 53.58 -10.18 -65.89
C LEU A 5 54.06 -10.52 -64.48
N LEU A 6 54.39 -9.52 -63.69
CA LEU A 6 54.74 -9.67 -62.29
C LEU A 6 53.45 -9.61 -61.46
N ILE A 7 53.09 -10.70 -60.79
CA ILE A 7 51.94 -10.76 -59.87
C ILE A 7 52.46 -10.45 -58.47
N ILE A 8 52.09 -9.29 -57.91
CA ILE A 8 52.36 -8.92 -56.53
C ILE A 8 51.21 -9.44 -55.67
N THR A 9 51.49 -10.45 -54.83
CA THR A 9 50.54 -10.97 -53.85
C THR A 9 50.65 -10.15 -52.58
N ILE A 10 49.67 -9.29 -52.28
CA ILE A 10 49.56 -8.54 -51.03
C ILE A 10 48.87 -9.49 -50.00
N ALA A 11 49.63 -9.94 -49.03
CA ALA A 11 49.10 -10.66 -47.87
C ALA A 11 48.51 -9.64 -46.87
N ILE A 12 47.16 -9.57 -46.79
CA ILE A 12 46.50 -8.78 -45.78
C ILE A 12 46.39 -9.63 -44.52
N PHE A 13 47.23 -9.28 -43.51
CA PHE A 13 47.08 -9.82 -42.14
C PHE A 13 45.89 -9.12 -41.49
N GLY A 14 44.74 -9.80 -41.46
CA GLY A 14 43.57 -9.36 -40.75
C GLY A 14 43.79 -9.59 -39.23
N ILE A 15 43.92 -8.51 -38.48
CA ILE A 15 43.88 -8.54 -37.02
C ILE A 15 42.41 -8.74 -36.63
N VAL A 16 42.05 -9.99 -36.27
CA VAL A 16 40.76 -10.29 -35.64
C VAL A 16 40.87 -9.83 -34.19
N SER A 17 40.40 -8.62 -33.91
CA SER A 17 40.16 -8.14 -32.55
C SER A 17 38.96 -8.88 -31.99
N TRP A 18 39.18 -9.86 -31.12
CA TRP A 18 38.15 -10.46 -30.29
C TRP A 18 37.73 -9.43 -29.24
N GLY A 19 36.73 -8.63 -29.58
CA GLY A 19 35.97 -7.87 -28.60
C GLY A 19 35.14 -8.86 -27.80
N GLU A 20 35.53 -9.10 -26.53
CA GLU A 20 34.64 -9.74 -25.55
C GLU A 20 33.41 -8.84 -25.39
N SER A 21 32.35 -9.18 -26.12
CA SER A 21 31.02 -8.66 -25.83
C SER A 21 30.63 -9.23 -24.47
N LYS A 22 30.76 -8.45 -23.41
CA LYS A 22 30.08 -8.70 -22.14
C LYS A 22 28.58 -8.66 -22.43
N THR A 23 28.04 -9.82 -22.74
CA THR A 23 26.58 -10.02 -22.69
C THR A 23 26.20 -9.89 -21.22
N GLU A 24 25.75 -8.70 -20.80
CA GLU A 24 25.01 -8.55 -19.56
C GLU A 24 23.80 -9.49 -19.69
N THR A 25 23.86 -10.62 -19.04
CA THR A 25 22.71 -11.50 -18.86
C THR A 25 21.68 -10.67 -18.09
N LYS A 26 20.70 -10.13 -18.82
CA LYS A 26 19.48 -9.56 -18.23
C LYS A 26 18.90 -10.68 -17.37
N LYS A 27 19.09 -10.57 -16.05
CA LYS A 27 18.51 -11.46 -15.06
C LYS A 27 17.01 -11.38 -15.30
N ASP A 28 16.35 -12.48 -15.66
CA ASP A 28 14.89 -12.53 -15.80
C ASP A 28 14.30 -12.04 -14.47
N GLU A 29 13.92 -10.79 -14.42
CA GLU A 29 13.28 -10.20 -13.25
C GLU A 29 11.90 -10.85 -13.11
N LYS A 30 11.73 -11.55 -12.00
CA LYS A 30 10.43 -12.14 -11.66
C LYS A 30 9.46 -11.01 -11.39
N LYS A 31 8.29 -11.04 -12.03
CA LYS A 31 7.26 -10.01 -11.88
C LYS A 31 6.29 -10.38 -10.76
N LEU A 32 5.88 -9.40 -9.95
CA LEU A 32 4.79 -9.52 -8.99
C LEU A 32 3.73 -8.45 -9.28
N ILE A 33 2.48 -8.90 -9.43
CA ILE A 33 1.31 -8.04 -9.58
C ILE A 33 0.76 -7.75 -8.19
N VAL A 34 0.88 -6.50 -7.74
CA VAL A 34 0.53 -6.08 -6.38
C VAL A 34 -0.70 -5.16 -6.39
N GLY A 35 -1.74 -5.56 -5.67
CA GLY A 35 -2.97 -4.80 -5.52
C GLY A 35 -2.87 -3.73 -4.42
N THR A 36 -3.49 -2.57 -4.69
CA THR A 36 -3.65 -1.46 -3.75
C THR A 36 -4.95 -0.72 -4.02
N ASN A 37 -5.40 0.13 -3.09
CA ASN A 37 -6.65 0.90 -3.30
C ASN A 37 -6.40 2.26 -3.97
N GLY A 38 -5.31 2.96 -3.64
CA GLY A 38 -4.92 4.23 -4.27
C GLY A 38 -5.73 5.46 -3.84
N VAL A 39 -6.44 5.41 -2.69
CA VAL A 39 -7.20 6.54 -2.14
C VAL A 39 -6.95 6.75 -0.63
N PHE A 40 -5.83 6.26 -0.12
CA PHE A 40 -5.51 6.18 1.31
C PHE A 40 -4.20 6.92 1.64
N SER A 41 -4.14 8.23 1.32
CA SER A 41 -2.96 9.08 1.61
C SER A 41 -2.66 9.13 3.12
N PRO A 42 -1.39 9.01 3.54
CA PRO A 42 -0.16 9.01 2.73
C PRO A 42 0.38 7.61 2.37
N PHE A 43 -0.37 6.53 2.62
CA PHE A 43 0.07 5.16 2.36
C PHE A 43 0.04 4.80 0.88
N GLU A 44 -1.11 5.02 0.21
CA GLU A 44 -1.27 4.81 -1.22
C GLU A 44 -2.31 5.76 -1.81
N TYR A 45 -1.91 6.55 -2.79
CA TYR A 45 -2.77 7.55 -3.42
C TYR A 45 -2.30 7.87 -4.84
N VAL A 46 -3.17 8.52 -5.61
CA VAL A 46 -2.84 8.99 -6.96
C VAL A 46 -2.40 10.44 -6.89
N GLU A 47 -1.19 10.72 -7.40
CA GLU A 47 -0.66 12.06 -7.59
C GLU A 47 -0.15 12.20 -9.02
N ASN A 48 -0.59 13.24 -9.74
CA ASN A 48 -0.27 13.49 -11.15
C ASN A 48 -0.51 12.27 -12.08
N GLY A 49 -1.51 11.44 -11.76
CA GLY A 49 -1.85 10.23 -12.53
C GLY A 49 -1.03 8.98 -12.17
N GLU A 50 -0.11 9.08 -11.24
CA GLU A 50 0.72 7.97 -10.79
C GLU A 50 0.34 7.48 -9.38
N LEU A 51 0.47 6.19 -9.12
CA LEU A 51 0.34 5.62 -7.78
C LEU A 51 1.62 5.90 -7.00
N VAL A 52 1.46 6.59 -5.89
CA VAL A 52 2.53 6.99 -4.96
C VAL A 52 2.11 6.73 -3.52
N GLY A 53 3.04 6.84 -2.59
CA GLY A 53 2.78 6.69 -1.16
C GLY A 53 3.76 5.72 -0.49
N PHE A 54 3.66 5.65 0.82
CA PHE A 54 4.54 4.83 1.64
C PHE A 54 4.49 3.35 1.26
N ASP A 55 3.30 2.78 1.11
CA ASP A 55 3.08 1.39 0.72
C ASP A 55 3.68 1.09 -0.66
N ILE A 56 3.53 2.04 -1.59
CA ILE A 56 4.03 1.91 -2.97
C ILE A 56 5.56 1.89 -3.00
N ASP A 57 6.19 2.82 -2.28
CA ASP A 57 7.65 2.87 -2.23
C ASP A 57 8.24 1.70 -1.44
N LEU A 58 7.59 1.29 -0.34
CA LEU A 58 8.02 0.16 0.46
C LEU A 58 8.04 -1.14 -0.35
N ILE A 59 6.95 -1.46 -1.05
CA ILE A 59 6.89 -2.71 -1.83
C ILE A 59 7.84 -2.68 -3.03
N LYS A 60 8.00 -1.52 -3.69
CA LYS A 60 8.97 -1.36 -4.78
C LYS A 60 10.40 -1.53 -4.30
N GLN A 61 10.74 -0.99 -3.12
CA GLN A 61 12.07 -1.16 -2.53
C GLN A 61 12.33 -2.61 -2.16
N ILE A 62 11.36 -3.30 -1.53
CA ILE A 62 11.45 -4.73 -1.21
C ILE A 62 11.62 -5.55 -2.50
N GLY A 63 10.78 -5.30 -3.51
CA GLY A 63 10.84 -6.00 -4.79
C GLY A 63 12.21 -5.85 -5.44
N LYS A 64 12.72 -4.63 -5.54
CA LYS A 64 14.05 -4.33 -6.09
C LYS A 64 15.16 -5.14 -5.39
N ASN A 65 15.15 -5.15 -4.06
CA ASN A 65 16.17 -5.83 -3.26
C ASN A 65 16.10 -7.36 -3.40
N LEU A 66 14.90 -7.91 -3.64
CA LEU A 66 14.67 -9.34 -3.84
C LEU A 66 14.73 -9.78 -5.32
N GLY A 67 14.93 -8.85 -6.27
CA GLY A 67 15.01 -9.12 -7.71
C GLY A 67 13.64 -9.37 -8.36
N TYR A 68 12.61 -8.66 -7.90
CA TYR A 68 11.27 -8.63 -8.48
C TYR A 68 10.95 -7.27 -9.09
N GLU A 69 10.35 -7.28 -10.28
CA GLU A 69 9.64 -6.15 -10.85
C GLU A 69 8.24 -6.06 -10.20
N ILE A 70 7.87 -4.91 -9.67
CA ILE A 70 6.56 -4.69 -9.05
C ILE A 70 5.63 -3.96 -10.03
N GLU A 71 4.55 -4.64 -10.45
CA GLU A 71 3.44 -4.03 -11.18
C GLU A 71 2.31 -3.71 -10.20
N MET A 72 2.04 -2.41 -9.99
CA MET A 72 0.95 -1.98 -9.12
C MET A 72 -0.39 -1.97 -9.85
N LYS A 73 -1.45 -2.51 -9.22
CA LYS A 73 -2.84 -2.43 -9.71
C LYS A 73 -3.75 -1.82 -8.66
N SER A 74 -4.39 -0.70 -9.03
CA SER A 74 -5.39 -0.05 -8.19
C SER A 74 -6.78 -0.60 -8.45
N GLN A 75 -7.51 -0.88 -7.35
CA GLN A 75 -8.91 -1.31 -7.39
C GLN A 75 -9.60 -1.01 -6.04
N PRO A 76 -10.94 -1.07 -5.92
CA PRO A 76 -11.64 -0.93 -4.64
C PRO A 76 -11.09 -1.86 -3.56
N PHE A 77 -11.02 -1.37 -2.32
CA PHE A 77 -10.37 -2.09 -1.21
C PHE A 77 -11.02 -3.45 -0.92
N ASP A 78 -12.34 -3.52 -0.93
CA ASP A 78 -13.13 -4.74 -0.73
C ASP A 78 -12.91 -5.79 -1.83
N ALA A 79 -12.50 -5.36 -3.04
CA ALA A 79 -12.19 -6.24 -4.16
C ALA A 79 -10.77 -6.84 -4.12
N LEU A 80 -9.86 -6.36 -3.24
CA LEU A 80 -8.45 -6.78 -3.20
C LEU A 80 -8.31 -8.27 -2.86
N ILE A 81 -8.90 -8.74 -1.74
CA ILE A 81 -8.82 -10.16 -1.34
C ILE A 81 -9.50 -11.08 -2.38
N PRO A 82 -10.71 -10.80 -2.88
CA PRO A 82 -11.30 -11.56 -3.98
C PRO A 82 -10.40 -11.66 -5.23
N SER A 83 -9.75 -10.56 -5.63
CA SER A 83 -8.83 -10.55 -6.77
C SER A 83 -7.57 -11.37 -6.53
N LEU A 84 -7.02 -11.33 -5.32
CA LEU A 84 -5.90 -12.17 -4.88
C LEU A 84 -6.28 -13.66 -4.93
N LYS A 85 -7.45 -14.02 -4.40
CA LYS A 85 -7.97 -15.40 -4.43
C LYS A 85 -8.23 -15.90 -5.85
N ALA A 86 -8.61 -15.01 -6.77
CA ALA A 86 -8.80 -15.33 -8.18
C ALA A 86 -7.49 -15.40 -8.99
N GLY A 87 -6.32 -15.17 -8.37
CA GLY A 87 -5.02 -15.18 -9.03
C GLY A 87 -4.80 -13.99 -9.98
N LYS A 88 -5.56 -12.91 -9.83
CA LYS A 88 -5.38 -11.66 -10.58
C LYS A 88 -4.32 -10.76 -9.96
N LEU A 89 -3.97 -11.01 -8.72
CA LEU A 89 -2.93 -10.37 -7.93
C LEU A 89 -2.06 -11.46 -7.30
N ASP A 90 -0.78 -11.16 -7.11
CA ASP A 90 0.16 -12.01 -6.37
C ASP A 90 0.26 -11.60 -4.90
N ALA A 91 0.09 -10.30 -4.63
CA ALA A 91 0.12 -9.72 -3.28
C ALA A 91 -0.81 -8.52 -3.15
N ILE A 92 -1.07 -8.09 -1.91
CA ILE A 92 -1.79 -6.86 -1.57
C ILE A 92 -0.94 -6.06 -0.59
N ILE A 93 -0.73 -4.77 -0.89
CA ILE A 93 -0.27 -3.76 0.05
C ILE A 93 -1.19 -2.54 -0.06
N SER A 94 -1.94 -2.22 1.00
CA SER A 94 -3.02 -1.21 0.94
C SER A 94 -3.49 -0.83 2.35
N GLY A 95 -2.56 -0.56 3.27
CA GLY A 95 -2.93 -0.35 4.68
C GLY A 95 -3.74 -1.50 5.28
N ILE A 96 -3.65 -2.69 4.70
CA ILE A 96 -4.51 -3.82 5.09
C ILE A 96 -4.10 -4.42 6.44
N THR A 97 -5.02 -4.36 7.41
CA THR A 97 -4.80 -4.84 8.77
C THR A 97 -4.90 -6.36 8.89
N VAL A 98 -4.06 -6.93 9.76
CA VAL A 98 -3.99 -8.37 10.04
C VAL A 98 -5.10 -8.77 11.00
N THR A 99 -6.26 -9.20 10.49
CA THR A 99 -7.37 -9.69 11.33
C THR A 99 -7.51 -11.21 11.26
N GLU A 100 -8.09 -11.82 12.31
CA GLU A 100 -8.33 -13.28 12.34
C GLU A 100 -9.26 -13.73 11.19
N ALA A 101 -10.21 -12.88 10.79
CA ALA A 101 -11.07 -13.16 9.64
C ALA A 101 -10.26 -13.22 8.33
N ARG A 102 -9.35 -12.27 8.13
CA ARG A 102 -8.48 -12.22 6.93
C ARG A 102 -7.44 -13.33 6.94
N LYS A 103 -6.84 -13.66 8.09
CA LYS A 103 -5.89 -14.79 8.23
C LYS A 103 -6.45 -16.13 7.78
N ARG A 104 -7.76 -16.32 7.82
CA ARG A 104 -8.39 -17.54 7.27
C ARG A 104 -8.35 -17.60 5.75
N LEU A 105 -8.26 -16.46 5.07
CA LEU A 105 -8.34 -16.33 3.61
C LEU A 105 -6.96 -16.13 2.97
N VAL A 106 -6.05 -15.44 3.67
CA VAL A 106 -4.74 -15.03 3.16
C VAL A 106 -3.66 -15.26 4.20
N ASP A 107 -2.40 -15.31 3.75
CA ASP A 107 -1.22 -15.25 4.62
C ASP A 107 -0.64 -13.85 4.61
N PHE A 108 -0.06 -13.43 5.73
CA PHE A 108 0.51 -12.11 5.92
C PHE A 108 2.01 -12.18 6.17
N THR A 109 2.70 -11.11 5.81
CA THR A 109 4.03 -10.81 6.32
C THR A 109 3.96 -10.39 7.80
N ASP A 110 5.11 -10.12 8.40
CA ASP A 110 5.16 -9.33 9.63
C ASP A 110 4.52 -7.96 9.39
N GLU A 111 3.97 -7.38 10.45
CA GLU A 111 3.35 -6.05 10.39
C GLU A 111 4.43 -4.99 10.14
N TYR A 112 4.19 -4.16 9.12
CA TYR A 112 5.12 -3.07 8.80
C TYR A 112 4.72 -1.73 9.44
N PHE A 113 3.45 -1.54 9.80
CA PHE A 113 2.96 -0.30 10.41
C PHE A 113 1.84 -0.57 11.42
N ASN A 114 1.84 0.20 12.52
CA ASN A 114 0.78 0.15 13.53
C ASN A 114 0.21 1.55 13.75
N SER A 115 -1.10 1.64 13.83
CA SER A 115 -1.81 2.89 14.05
C SER A 115 -3.04 2.69 14.93
N THR A 116 -3.81 3.77 15.08
CA THR A 116 -5.08 3.79 15.78
C THR A 116 -6.19 4.12 14.80
N GLN A 117 -7.44 3.89 15.16
CA GLN A 117 -8.58 4.44 14.44
C GLN A 117 -9.18 5.62 15.20
N VAL A 118 -9.67 6.59 14.46
CA VAL A 118 -10.30 7.80 15.01
C VAL A 118 -11.70 7.99 14.47
N TYR A 119 -12.51 8.63 15.28
CA TYR A 119 -13.89 8.96 14.98
C TYR A 119 -13.99 10.47 14.78
N LEU A 120 -14.34 10.84 13.56
CA LEU A 120 -14.47 12.24 13.14
C LEU A 120 -15.92 12.67 13.21
N ARG A 121 -16.12 13.94 13.63
CA ARG A 121 -17.39 14.62 13.54
C ARG A 121 -17.23 16.00 12.95
N LYS A 122 -18.31 16.62 12.57
CA LYS A 122 -18.35 18.05 12.26
C LYS A 122 -18.08 18.86 13.53
N LYS A 123 -17.21 19.83 13.46
CA LYS A 123 -16.82 20.65 14.61
C LYS A 123 -18.04 21.32 15.25
N GLY A 124 -18.12 21.20 16.57
CA GLY A 124 -19.26 21.71 17.35
C GLY A 124 -20.49 20.81 17.38
N ASN A 125 -20.48 19.64 16.75
CA ASN A 125 -21.57 18.65 16.89
C ASN A 125 -21.44 17.90 18.22
N ILE A 126 -21.88 18.51 19.32
CA ILE A 126 -21.81 17.97 20.68
C ILE A 126 -22.71 16.73 20.89
N ALA A 127 -23.67 16.47 19.99
CA ALA A 127 -24.55 15.31 20.06
C ALA A 127 -23.79 13.99 19.77
N VAL A 128 -22.60 14.07 19.17
CA VAL A 128 -21.70 12.95 18.87
C VAL A 128 -20.39 13.20 19.62
N ASN A 129 -20.21 12.61 20.79
CA ASN A 129 -19.09 12.89 21.71
C ASN A 129 -18.44 11.66 22.31
N SER A 130 -18.97 10.46 22.04
CA SER A 130 -18.41 9.16 22.45
C SER A 130 -18.84 8.07 21.47
N LYS A 131 -18.27 6.87 21.56
CA LYS A 131 -18.66 5.72 20.73
C LYS A 131 -20.12 5.33 20.97
N GLU A 132 -20.60 5.41 22.21
CA GLU A 132 -21.99 5.10 22.60
C GLU A 132 -22.99 6.10 22.01
N SER A 133 -22.58 7.36 21.86
CA SER A 133 -23.43 8.42 21.28
C SER A 133 -23.74 8.21 19.79
N LEU A 134 -23.06 7.26 19.15
CA LEU A 134 -23.31 6.86 17.76
C LEU A 134 -24.53 5.95 17.59
N SER A 135 -25.18 5.50 18.68
CA SER A 135 -26.42 4.72 18.60
C SER A 135 -27.50 5.54 17.89
N GLY A 136 -28.10 4.96 16.85
CA GLY A 136 -29.08 5.62 15.98
C GLY A 136 -28.53 6.65 15.00
N LYS A 137 -27.20 6.86 14.97
CA LYS A 137 -26.53 7.80 14.07
C LYS A 137 -26.08 7.14 12.77
N LYS A 138 -25.84 7.97 11.76
CA LYS A 138 -25.25 7.56 10.48
C LYS A 138 -23.74 7.68 10.56
N VAL A 139 -23.04 6.56 10.41
CA VAL A 139 -21.57 6.50 10.50
C VAL A 139 -20.98 6.08 9.16
N GLY A 140 -20.17 6.96 8.58
CA GLY A 140 -19.47 6.71 7.33
C GLY A 140 -18.20 5.88 7.55
N VAL A 141 -17.99 4.86 6.73
CA VAL A 141 -16.80 4.00 6.76
C VAL A 141 -16.44 3.54 5.34
N GLN A 142 -15.18 3.21 5.10
CA GLN A 142 -14.80 2.62 3.83
C GLN A 142 -15.21 1.14 3.80
N LEU A 143 -15.79 0.72 2.68
CA LEU A 143 -16.28 -0.64 2.46
C LEU A 143 -15.15 -1.67 2.58
N GLY A 144 -15.41 -2.77 3.26
CA GLY A 144 -14.48 -3.90 3.44
C GLY A 144 -13.39 -3.67 4.48
N THR A 145 -13.36 -2.51 5.17
CA THR A 145 -12.32 -2.18 6.15
C THR A 145 -12.61 -2.70 7.56
N ILE A 146 -11.59 -2.65 8.42
CA ILE A 146 -11.78 -2.95 9.85
C ILE A 146 -12.69 -1.89 10.52
N GLN A 147 -12.70 -0.65 10.01
CA GLN A 147 -13.56 0.41 10.51
C GLN A 147 -15.04 0.09 10.27
N GLU A 148 -15.37 -0.51 9.12
CA GLU A 148 -16.73 -1.00 8.87
C GLU A 148 -17.12 -2.11 9.86
N PHE A 149 -16.21 -3.08 10.09
CA PHE A 149 -16.45 -4.15 11.04
C PHE A 149 -16.65 -3.61 12.48
N GLU A 150 -15.84 -2.64 12.92
CA GLU A 150 -15.98 -2.02 14.25
C GLU A 150 -17.23 -1.15 14.35
N ALA A 151 -17.59 -0.41 13.30
CA ALA A 151 -18.81 0.37 13.24
C ALA A 151 -20.05 -0.52 13.43
N ASN A 152 -20.11 -1.67 12.75
CA ASN A 152 -21.23 -2.60 12.83
C ASN A 152 -21.43 -3.23 14.23
N LYS A 153 -20.46 -3.13 15.13
CA LYS A 153 -20.60 -3.53 16.54
C LYS A 153 -21.33 -2.49 17.40
N ILE A 154 -21.46 -1.27 16.92
CA ILE A 154 -22.14 -0.19 17.66
C ILE A 154 -23.65 -0.44 17.59
N LYS A 155 -24.29 -0.47 18.75
CA LYS A 155 -25.72 -0.77 18.86
C LYS A 155 -26.57 0.25 18.07
N ASN A 156 -27.47 -0.24 17.23
CA ASN A 156 -28.42 0.57 16.43
C ASN A 156 -27.76 1.61 15.50
N VAL A 157 -26.47 1.50 15.18
CA VAL A 157 -25.80 2.38 14.22
C VAL A 157 -26.37 2.16 12.82
N ASN A 158 -26.42 3.23 12.01
CA ASN A 158 -26.67 3.14 10.57
C ASN A 158 -25.34 3.32 9.83
N VAL A 159 -24.71 2.23 9.42
CA VAL A 159 -23.42 2.25 8.71
C VAL A 159 -23.66 2.65 7.25
N ILE A 160 -22.97 3.69 6.80
CA ILE A 160 -22.95 4.17 5.41
C ILE A 160 -21.56 3.89 4.83
N THR A 161 -21.49 3.02 3.85
CA THR A 161 -20.24 2.62 3.22
C THR A 161 -19.95 3.44 1.95
N ASN A 162 -18.66 3.67 1.68
CA ASN A 162 -18.18 4.25 0.43
C ASN A 162 -16.82 3.63 0.05
N ASP A 163 -16.51 3.55 -1.25
CA ASP A 163 -15.24 3.00 -1.73
C ASP A 163 -14.07 3.97 -1.53
N ALA A 164 -14.33 5.28 -1.47
CA ALA A 164 -13.33 6.33 -1.38
C ALA A 164 -13.49 7.15 -0.09
N THR A 165 -12.40 7.27 0.66
CA THR A 165 -12.34 8.04 1.92
C THR A 165 -12.71 9.53 1.74
N VAL A 166 -12.37 10.12 0.59
CA VAL A 166 -12.73 11.52 0.27
C VAL A 166 -14.24 11.73 0.29
N ASN A 167 -15.04 10.78 -0.22
CA ASN A 167 -16.48 10.88 -0.23
C ASN A 167 -17.07 10.80 1.18
N LEU A 168 -16.47 10.02 2.08
CA LEU A 168 -16.88 9.96 3.49
C LEU A 168 -16.74 11.32 4.17
N ILE A 169 -15.63 12.02 3.92
CA ILE A 169 -15.40 13.38 4.44
C ILE A 169 -16.40 14.38 3.87
N LEU A 170 -16.69 14.30 2.57
CA LEU A 170 -17.71 15.15 1.95
C LEU A 170 -19.11 14.89 2.53
N ASP A 171 -19.47 13.64 2.76
CA ASP A 171 -20.75 13.26 3.36
C ASP A 171 -20.86 13.75 4.81
N LEU A 172 -19.78 13.69 5.59
CA LEU A 172 -19.71 14.27 6.93
C LEU A 172 -19.94 15.79 6.90
N LYS A 173 -19.21 16.50 6.03
CA LYS A 173 -19.32 17.96 5.89
C LYS A 173 -20.71 18.41 5.46
N ASN A 174 -21.36 17.63 4.59
CA ASN A 174 -22.70 17.92 4.10
C ASN A 174 -23.82 17.42 5.05
N GLY A 175 -23.48 16.82 6.19
CA GLY A 175 -24.46 16.29 7.16
C GLY A 175 -25.22 15.07 6.69
N LYS A 176 -24.72 14.36 5.68
CA LYS A 176 -25.30 13.07 5.27
C LYS A 176 -24.92 11.94 6.23
N THR A 177 -23.75 12.08 6.90
CA THR A 177 -23.34 11.24 8.02
C THR A 177 -23.10 12.11 9.26
N ASP A 178 -23.30 11.54 10.45
CA ASP A 178 -23.09 12.20 11.75
C ASP A 178 -21.62 12.06 12.20
N ALA A 179 -20.98 10.96 11.80
CA ALA A 179 -19.58 10.67 12.08
C ALA A 179 -18.94 9.88 10.93
N VAL A 180 -17.61 9.86 10.91
CA VAL A 180 -16.80 9.01 10.01
C VAL A 180 -15.72 8.33 10.83
N ILE A 181 -15.42 7.06 10.57
CA ILE A 181 -14.32 6.33 11.21
C ILE A 181 -13.23 6.10 10.16
N LEU A 182 -12.02 6.55 10.48
CA LEU A 182 -10.83 6.38 9.64
C LEU A 182 -9.63 5.94 10.48
N GLU A 183 -8.60 5.49 9.80
CA GLU A 183 -7.27 5.38 10.37
C GLU A 183 -6.74 6.78 10.72
N ASN A 184 -6.01 6.89 11.85
CA ASN A 184 -5.63 8.18 12.43
C ASN A 184 -4.81 9.06 11.48
N ILE A 185 -3.76 8.52 10.86
CA ILE A 185 -2.87 9.28 9.97
C ILE A 185 -3.65 9.81 8.75
N VAL A 186 -4.51 8.96 8.18
CA VAL A 186 -5.37 9.35 7.04
C VAL A 186 -6.36 10.45 7.47
N ALA A 187 -6.96 10.32 8.64
CA ALA A 187 -7.84 11.34 9.21
C ALA A 187 -7.10 12.67 9.40
N MET A 188 -5.88 12.65 9.92
CA MET A 188 -5.06 13.85 10.09
C MET A 188 -4.76 14.56 8.76
N GLU A 189 -4.51 13.80 7.67
CA GLU A 189 -4.33 14.41 6.34
C GLU A 189 -5.60 15.12 5.85
N PHE A 190 -6.77 14.55 6.09
CA PHE A 190 -8.03 15.23 5.77
C PHE A 190 -8.28 16.46 6.63
N MET A 191 -7.98 16.39 7.93
CA MET A 191 -8.19 17.51 8.86
C MET A 191 -7.32 18.72 8.53
N LYS A 192 -6.11 18.55 8.00
CA LYS A 192 -5.26 19.67 7.52
C LYS A 192 -5.98 20.55 6.49
N LYS A 193 -6.82 19.93 5.64
CA LYS A 193 -7.56 20.62 4.56
C LYS A 193 -9.01 20.94 4.94
N ASN A 194 -9.49 20.44 6.06
CA ASN A 194 -10.87 20.55 6.51
C ASN A 194 -10.93 20.94 8.00
N PRO A 195 -10.71 22.23 8.33
CA PRO A 195 -10.68 22.71 9.72
C PRO A 195 -12.04 22.66 10.43
N ASP A 196 -13.10 22.35 9.69
CA ASP A 196 -14.48 22.21 10.14
C ASP A 196 -14.83 20.81 10.65
N ILE A 197 -13.86 19.87 10.64
CA ILE A 197 -13.99 18.53 11.24
C ILE A 197 -12.99 18.35 12.39
N GLU A 198 -13.35 17.49 13.34
CA GLU A 198 -12.51 17.20 14.52
C GLU A 198 -12.62 15.74 14.94
N ILE A 199 -11.56 15.22 15.59
CA ILE A 199 -11.59 13.93 16.27
C ILE A 199 -12.32 14.11 17.60
N PHE A 200 -13.31 13.25 17.88
CA PHE A 200 -14.00 13.22 19.18
C PHE A 200 -13.72 11.94 19.96
N TYR A 201 -13.22 10.90 19.30
CA TYR A 201 -12.88 9.63 19.94
C TYR A 201 -11.76 8.93 19.17
N GLU A 202 -10.87 8.24 19.90
CA GLU A 202 -9.77 7.45 19.33
C GLU A 202 -9.67 6.12 20.08
N GLU A 203 -9.39 5.06 19.36
CA GLU A 203 -9.13 3.75 19.96
C GLU A 203 -8.01 3.01 19.24
N LYS A 204 -7.24 2.23 20.00
CA LYS A 204 -6.24 1.31 19.45
C LYS A 204 -6.91 0.06 18.92
N LEU A 205 -6.46 -0.39 17.76
CA LEU A 205 -6.79 -1.71 17.25
C LEU A 205 -5.64 -2.67 17.57
N PRO A 206 -5.95 -3.94 17.89
CA PRO A 206 -4.92 -4.95 18.16
C PRO A 206 -4.31 -5.51 16.88
N TYR A 207 -4.36 -4.75 15.79
CA TYR A 207 -3.98 -5.19 14.45
C TYR A 207 -3.11 -4.15 13.78
N GLY A 208 -1.96 -4.58 13.24
CA GLY A 208 -1.11 -3.77 12.37
C GLY A 208 -1.39 -4.02 10.89
N MET A 209 -0.74 -3.22 10.06
CA MET A 209 -0.78 -3.34 8.59
C MET A 209 0.32 -4.29 8.12
N ALA A 210 0.01 -5.18 7.18
CA ALA A 210 0.96 -6.14 6.61
C ALA A 210 0.71 -6.35 5.12
N ILE A 211 1.64 -7.03 4.44
CA ILE A 211 1.47 -7.43 3.04
C ILE A 211 0.76 -8.78 3.02
N ALA A 212 -0.31 -8.90 2.23
CA ALA A 212 -1.10 -10.12 2.14
C ALA A 212 -0.80 -10.91 0.86
N PHE A 213 -0.81 -12.24 0.99
CA PHE A 213 -0.61 -13.22 -0.08
C PHE A 213 -1.70 -14.27 -0.08
N ASP A 214 -1.93 -14.95 -1.20
CA ASP A 214 -2.91 -16.04 -1.23
C ASP A 214 -2.50 -17.19 -0.31
N LYS A 215 -3.47 -17.71 0.43
CA LYS A 215 -3.30 -18.68 1.50
C LYS A 215 -2.52 -19.92 1.05
N GLY A 216 -1.41 -20.20 1.75
CA GLY A 216 -0.60 -21.41 1.54
C GLY A 216 0.30 -21.40 0.30
N LYS A 217 0.35 -20.32 -0.50
CA LYS A 217 1.07 -20.33 -1.79
C LYS A 217 2.46 -19.70 -1.77
N HIS A 218 2.76 -18.79 -0.85
CA HIS A 218 3.93 -17.92 -0.93
C HIS A 218 4.81 -17.91 0.33
N SER A 219 4.85 -18.99 1.11
CA SER A 219 5.54 -19.05 2.41
C SER A 219 7.02 -18.64 2.34
N GLU A 220 7.75 -19.11 1.33
CA GLU A 220 9.16 -18.75 1.13
C GLU A 220 9.36 -17.28 0.74
N LEU A 221 8.45 -16.72 -0.05
CA LEU A 221 8.50 -15.30 -0.42
C LEU A 221 8.18 -14.42 0.78
N ILE A 222 7.16 -14.77 1.56
CA ILE A 222 6.79 -14.07 2.81
C ILE A 222 7.99 -14.03 3.75
N LYS A 223 8.69 -15.16 3.95
CA LYS A 223 9.89 -15.20 4.79
C LYS A 223 10.97 -14.24 4.29
N LYS A 224 11.26 -14.23 2.97
CA LYS A 224 12.24 -13.30 2.38
C LYS A 224 11.84 -11.84 2.53
N ILE A 225 10.54 -11.54 2.40
CA ILE A 225 10.02 -10.18 2.59
C ILE A 225 10.17 -9.76 4.06
N ASN A 226 9.89 -10.63 5.03
CA ASN A 226 10.08 -10.33 6.45
C ASN A 226 11.56 -10.07 6.78
N GLU A 227 12.47 -10.88 6.24
CA GLU A 227 13.91 -10.65 6.38
C GLU A 227 14.32 -9.29 5.78
N GLU A 228 13.73 -8.92 4.64
CA GLU A 228 14.02 -7.65 3.98
C GLU A 228 13.41 -6.45 4.74
N LEU A 229 12.17 -6.56 5.23
CA LEU A 229 11.55 -5.56 6.10
C LEU A 229 12.44 -5.26 7.31
N LYS A 230 12.95 -6.31 7.96
CA LYS A 230 13.86 -6.17 9.09
C LYS A 230 15.16 -5.44 8.70
N LYS A 231 15.78 -5.78 7.57
CA LYS A 231 16.98 -5.09 7.07
C LYS A 231 16.71 -3.61 6.79
N LEU A 232 15.57 -3.28 6.16
CA LEU A 232 15.18 -1.89 5.90
C LEU A 232 15.00 -1.09 7.19
N GLN A 233 14.49 -1.72 8.25
CA GLN A 233 14.37 -1.13 9.58
C GLN A 233 15.74 -0.91 10.24
N GLU A 234 16.62 -1.91 10.19
CA GLU A 234 17.95 -1.89 10.81
C GLU A 234 18.90 -0.91 10.12
N ASN A 235 18.84 -0.76 8.80
CA ASN A 235 19.72 0.13 8.03
C ASN A 235 19.19 1.56 7.87
N GLY A 236 18.02 1.88 8.42
CA GLY A 236 17.43 3.21 8.43
C GLY A 236 16.60 3.58 7.18
N GLN A 237 16.60 2.77 6.11
CA GLN A 237 15.83 3.05 4.90
C GLN A 237 14.32 3.09 5.16
N TYR A 238 13.82 2.23 6.05
CA TYR A 238 12.43 2.28 6.50
C TYR A 238 12.10 3.62 7.18
N SER A 239 12.97 4.11 8.06
CA SER A 239 12.81 5.42 8.72
C SER A 239 12.86 6.59 7.73
N GLU A 240 13.65 6.48 6.66
CA GLU A 240 13.65 7.47 5.58
C GLU A 240 12.33 7.52 4.84
N LEU A 241 11.72 6.37 4.53
CA LEU A 241 10.38 6.29 3.95
C LEU A 241 9.33 6.87 4.89
N MET A 242 9.39 6.54 6.19
CA MET A 242 8.50 7.11 7.20
C MET A 242 8.55 8.65 7.20
N ARG A 243 9.76 9.24 7.20
CA ARG A 243 9.95 10.70 7.13
C ARG A 243 9.44 11.31 5.84
N LYS A 244 9.73 10.66 4.70
CA LYS A 244 9.29 11.13 3.38
C LYS A 244 7.78 11.33 3.34
N TYR A 245 7.02 10.46 4.01
CA TYR A 245 5.55 10.48 4.02
C TYR A 245 4.94 11.05 5.30
N GLY A 246 5.76 11.60 6.21
CA GLY A 246 5.28 12.24 7.44
C GLY A 246 4.64 11.25 8.42
N LEU A 247 5.06 9.97 8.39
CA LEU A 247 4.53 8.89 9.22
C LEU A 247 5.27 8.73 10.56
N GLU A 248 6.29 9.52 10.82
CA GLU A 248 6.98 9.49 12.12
C GLU A 248 6.01 9.98 13.21
N MET A 249 5.63 9.07 14.09
CA MET A 249 4.89 9.47 15.30
C MET A 249 5.81 10.35 16.14
N LYS A 250 5.38 11.57 16.45
CA LYS A 250 6.07 12.41 17.44
C LYS A 250 6.14 11.60 18.73
N LYS A 251 7.34 11.30 19.20
CA LYS A 251 7.52 10.79 20.58
C LYS A 251 7.03 11.90 21.51
N ASN A 252 5.84 11.70 22.10
CA ASN A 252 5.39 12.49 23.23
C ASN A 252 6.19 12.14 24.48
#